data_a0b2cc2bdc5113d1dc8ee301c14246ee
#
_entry.id   a0b2cc2bdc5113d1dc8ee301c14246ee
#
_cell.length_a   1.000
_cell.length_b   1.000
_cell.length_c   1.000
_cell.angle_alpha   90.00
_cell.angle_beta   90.00
_cell.angle_gamma   90.00
#
_symmetry.space_group_name_H-M   'P 1'
#
loop_
_entity.id
_entity.type
_entity.pdbx_description
1 polymer ?
#
loop_
_entity_poly.entity_id
_entity_poly.type
_entity_poly.pdbx_seq_one_letter_code
_entity_poly.pdbx_strand_id
1 'polypeptide(L)'
;VLELRDVCFSYGDGFSLRNICLRIERGSFVLLVGANGSGKTTLLKILAGLLPIHSGSVRLDGRLVGSEELRELSCYVFHNPFDQIVGSTVEEDIAFGLENLGLSRRHIRDKIERALKMFNLLEKSSANPLTLSGGTAQKLAVASMYVLEPEVFLLDEPTSMLDDLGVEELKEALSELKKLGKTIIISTHEPRVFFELATSVVHMVDGGVDFHGSVNAFIERQFXDVEL
;
A
#
# COMPACT_ATOMS: atom_id res chain seq x y z
N VAL A 1 15.72 -4.33 3.19
CA VAL A 1 15.52 -4.54 1.75
C VAL A 1 14.61 -5.75 1.54
N LEU A 2 13.55 -5.58 0.77
CA LEU A 2 12.63 -6.63 0.40
C LEU A 2 12.94 -7.03 -1.05
N GLU A 3 13.23 -8.30 -1.27
CA GLU A 3 13.73 -8.77 -2.55
C GLU A 3 12.93 -9.97 -3.05
N LEU A 4 12.44 -9.86 -4.29
CA LEU A 4 11.77 -10.97 -4.98
C LEU A 4 12.72 -11.52 -6.02
N ARG A 5 12.89 -12.85 -6.05
CA ARG A 5 13.75 -13.54 -7.00
C ARG A 5 12.96 -14.60 -7.74
N ASP A 6 12.78 -14.39 -9.03
CA ASP A 6 12.12 -15.34 -9.94
C ASP A 6 10.76 -15.80 -9.44
N VAL A 7 9.98 -14.86 -8.87
CA VAL A 7 8.67 -15.19 -8.30
C VAL A 7 7.65 -15.42 -9.40
N CYS A 8 6.96 -16.57 -9.31
CA CYS A 8 5.89 -16.95 -10.23
C CYS A 8 4.63 -17.27 -9.44
N PHE A 9 3.49 -16.99 -10.05
CA PHE A 9 2.18 -17.30 -9.48
C PHE A 9 1.18 -17.48 -10.61
N SER A 10 0.22 -18.39 -10.43
CA SER A 10 -0.87 -18.59 -11.38
C SER A 10 -2.17 -18.88 -10.63
N TYR A 11 -3.25 -18.28 -11.08
CA TYR A 11 -4.59 -18.60 -10.57
C TYR A 11 -5.13 -19.89 -11.18
N GLY A 12 -4.47 -20.45 -12.20
CA GLY A 12 -4.93 -21.63 -12.88
C GLY A 12 -5.89 -21.37 -14.04
N ASP A 13 -6.19 -20.10 -14.32
CA ASP A 13 -7.13 -19.69 -15.37
C ASP A 13 -6.40 -19.00 -16.55
N GLY A 14 -5.10 -19.20 -16.62
CA GLY A 14 -4.26 -18.59 -17.65
C GLY A 14 -3.52 -17.34 -17.22
N PHE A 15 -4.01 -16.63 -16.21
CA PHE A 15 -3.31 -15.46 -15.67
C PHE A 15 -2.14 -15.89 -14.79
N SER A 16 -1.01 -15.22 -14.91
CA SER A 16 0.15 -15.54 -14.07
C SER A 16 1.08 -14.34 -13.90
N LEU A 17 1.82 -14.39 -12.80
CA LEU A 17 3.03 -13.58 -12.64
C LEU A 17 4.20 -14.44 -13.08
N ARG A 18 5.11 -13.84 -13.84
CA ARG A 18 6.21 -14.56 -14.46
C ARG A 18 7.55 -13.96 -14.10
N ASN A 19 8.35 -14.75 -13.39
CA ASN A 19 9.75 -14.44 -13.11
C ASN A 19 9.95 -13.02 -12.58
N ILE A 20 9.17 -12.64 -11.57
CA ILE A 20 9.28 -11.31 -10.97
C ILE A 20 10.58 -11.22 -10.18
N CYS A 21 11.43 -10.27 -10.58
CA CYS A 21 12.66 -9.93 -9.86
C CYS A 21 12.58 -8.45 -9.51
N LEU A 22 12.56 -8.16 -8.22
CA LEU A 22 12.42 -6.78 -7.71
C LEU A 22 13.23 -6.63 -6.43
N ARG A 23 13.80 -5.47 -6.27
CA ARG A 23 14.47 -5.08 -5.04
C ARG A 23 13.83 -3.79 -4.54
N ILE A 24 13.25 -3.83 -3.36
CA ILE A 24 12.54 -2.70 -2.76
C ILE A 24 13.31 -2.27 -1.51
N GLU A 25 13.88 -1.07 -1.57
CA GLU A 25 14.66 -0.54 -0.45
C GLU A 25 13.73 -0.12 0.69
N ARG A 26 14.20 -0.29 1.91
CA ARG A 26 13.49 0.14 3.10
C ARG A 26 13.28 1.66 3.03
N GLY A 27 12.05 2.11 3.32
CA GLY A 27 11.73 3.53 3.30
C GLY A 27 11.46 4.10 1.90
N SER A 28 11.45 3.26 0.85
CA SER A 28 11.14 3.73 -0.50
C SER A 28 9.63 3.91 -0.69
N PHE A 29 9.27 4.76 -1.65
CA PHE A 29 7.89 5.00 -2.06
C PHE A 29 7.81 4.58 -3.53
N VAL A 30 7.24 3.41 -3.77
CA VAL A 30 7.25 2.75 -5.08
C VAL A 30 5.89 2.87 -5.75
N LEU A 31 5.87 3.32 -7.00
CA LEU A 31 4.65 3.30 -7.81
C LEU A 31 4.68 2.07 -8.71
N LEU A 32 3.61 1.28 -8.63
CA LEU A 32 3.43 0.07 -9.42
C LEU A 32 2.43 0.42 -10.52
N VAL A 33 2.88 0.51 -11.75
CA VAL A 33 2.07 0.97 -12.88
C VAL A 33 1.93 -0.11 -13.94
N GLY A 34 0.90 -0.01 -14.75
CA GLY A 34 0.61 -0.98 -15.80
C GLY A 34 -0.88 -1.07 -16.08
N ALA A 35 -1.23 -1.67 -17.19
CA ALA A 35 -2.63 -1.85 -17.59
C ALA A 35 -3.38 -2.78 -16.61
N ASN A 36 -4.69 -2.73 -16.64
CA ASN A 36 -5.51 -3.71 -15.93
C ASN A 36 -5.14 -5.11 -16.40
N GLY A 37 -4.97 -6.02 -15.46
CA GLY A 37 -4.58 -7.39 -15.77
C GLY A 37 -3.08 -7.60 -15.95
N SER A 38 -2.27 -6.57 -15.69
CA SER A 38 -0.81 -6.71 -15.80
C SER A 38 -0.18 -7.42 -14.60
N GLY A 39 -0.95 -7.62 -13.51
CA GLY A 39 -0.46 -8.35 -12.34
C GLY A 39 -0.24 -7.50 -11.10
N LYS A 40 -0.56 -6.21 -11.14
CA LYS A 40 -0.31 -5.30 -10.02
C LYS A 40 -0.96 -5.76 -8.72
N THR A 41 -2.27 -6.03 -8.76
CA THR A 41 -3.02 -6.48 -7.56
C THR A 41 -2.47 -7.80 -7.04
N THR A 42 -2.16 -8.74 -7.94
CA THR A 42 -1.60 -10.02 -7.56
C THR A 42 -0.27 -9.86 -6.85
N LEU A 43 0.61 -9.02 -7.39
CA LEU A 43 1.91 -8.76 -6.76
C LEU A 43 1.74 -8.14 -5.38
N LEU A 44 0.85 -7.15 -5.24
CA LEU A 44 0.58 -6.54 -3.93
C LEU A 44 0.06 -7.58 -2.94
N LYS A 45 -0.83 -8.48 -3.37
CA LYS A 45 -1.38 -9.52 -2.49
C LYS A 45 -0.32 -10.53 -2.06
N ILE A 46 0.63 -10.85 -2.93
CA ILE A 46 1.76 -11.71 -2.56
C ILE A 46 2.61 -11.00 -1.48
N LEU A 47 2.93 -9.73 -1.68
CA LEU A 47 3.72 -8.96 -0.71
C LEU A 47 2.99 -8.78 0.61
N ALA A 48 1.66 -8.79 0.59
CA ALA A 48 0.83 -8.73 1.80
C ALA A 48 0.71 -10.08 2.51
N GLY A 49 1.23 -11.15 1.90
CA GLY A 49 1.08 -12.49 2.45
C GLY A 49 -0.30 -13.10 2.25
N LEU A 50 -1.10 -12.50 1.36
CA LEU A 50 -2.48 -12.96 1.11
C LEU A 50 -2.55 -14.04 0.04
N LEU A 51 -1.52 -14.16 -0.79
CA LEU A 51 -1.40 -15.19 -1.82
C LEU A 51 -0.02 -15.83 -1.71
N PRO A 52 0.07 -17.16 -1.91
CA PRO A 52 1.37 -17.83 -1.90
C PRO A 52 2.11 -17.60 -3.22
N ILE A 53 3.40 -17.90 -3.24
CA ILE A 53 4.15 -17.96 -4.51
C ILE A 53 4.23 -19.41 -4.94
N HIS A 54 4.26 -19.67 -6.24
CA HIS A 54 4.35 -21.02 -6.79
C HIS A 54 5.82 -21.44 -6.98
N SER A 55 6.69 -20.48 -7.24
CA SER A 55 8.13 -20.72 -7.33
C SER A 55 8.87 -19.42 -7.08
N GLY A 56 10.17 -19.49 -6.92
CA GLY A 56 10.99 -18.34 -6.58
C GLY A 56 11.06 -18.14 -5.08
N SER A 57 11.50 -16.97 -4.66
CA SER A 57 11.65 -16.66 -3.25
C SER A 57 11.42 -15.19 -2.97
N VAL A 58 11.00 -14.90 -1.74
CA VAL A 58 10.94 -13.55 -1.20
C VAL A 58 11.90 -13.50 -0.03
N ARG A 59 12.75 -12.47 0.00
CA ARG A 59 13.74 -12.29 1.06
C ARG A 59 13.59 -10.93 1.71
N LEU A 60 13.77 -10.91 3.03
CA LEU A 60 13.83 -9.67 3.80
C LEU A 60 15.23 -9.59 4.40
N ASP A 61 15.99 -8.57 3.98
CA ASP A 61 17.40 -8.39 4.41
C ASP A 61 18.23 -9.67 4.21
N GLY A 62 18.03 -10.35 3.09
CA GLY A 62 18.75 -11.56 2.71
C GLY A 62 18.19 -12.86 3.26
N ARG A 63 17.23 -12.80 4.17
CA ARG A 63 16.62 -13.98 4.83
C ARG A 63 15.32 -14.34 4.14
N LEU A 64 15.13 -15.62 3.83
CA LEU A 64 13.87 -16.10 3.24
C LEU A 64 12.70 -15.82 4.18
N VAL A 65 11.60 -15.31 3.60
CA VAL A 65 10.36 -15.08 4.34
C VAL A 65 9.19 -15.71 3.59
N GLY A 66 8.22 -16.18 4.35
CA GLY A 66 6.98 -16.76 3.82
C GLY A 66 5.80 -15.82 3.98
N SER A 67 4.63 -16.31 3.59
CA SER A 67 3.39 -15.53 3.64
C SER A 67 3.07 -15.03 5.04
N GLU A 68 3.30 -15.85 6.05
CA GLU A 68 3.00 -15.48 7.44
C GLU A 68 3.83 -14.26 7.88
N GLU A 69 5.13 -14.30 7.59
CA GLU A 69 6.01 -13.18 7.93
C GLU A 69 5.66 -11.92 7.15
N LEU A 70 5.27 -12.08 5.87
CA LEU A 70 4.83 -10.96 5.05
C LEU A 70 3.56 -10.32 5.61
N ARG A 71 2.62 -11.12 6.13
CA ARG A 71 1.41 -10.60 6.78
C ARG A 71 1.74 -9.77 8.01
N GLU A 72 2.76 -10.16 8.76
CA GLU A 72 3.19 -9.39 9.93
C GLU A 72 3.90 -8.10 9.55
N LEU A 73 4.64 -8.14 8.44
CA LEU A 73 5.46 -7.02 7.97
C LEU A 73 4.62 -5.93 7.29
N SER A 74 3.54 -6.33 6.61
CA SER A 74 2.82 -5.50 5.64
C SER A 74 1.37 -5.31 6.03
N CYS A 75 0.78 -4.25 5.52
CA CYS A 75 -0.68 -4.09 5.52
C CYS A 75 -1.16 -3.81 4.09
N TYR A 76 -2.41 -4.16 3.83
CA TYR A 76 -3.03 -4.00 2.51
C TYR A 76 -4.23 -3.07 2.65
N VAL A 77 -4.20 -1.97 1.91
CA VAL A 77 -5.26 -0.96 1.91
C VAL A 77 -6.05 -1.10 0.61
N PHE A 78 -7.35 -1.33 0.74
CA PHE A 78 -8.26 -1.60 -0.38
C PHE A 78 -8.53 -0.32 -1.19
N HIS A 79 -8.86 -0.49 -2.47
CA HIS A 79 -9.22 0.65 -3.32
C HIS A 79 -10.52 1.34 -2.87
N ASN A 80 -11.45 0.59 -2.30
CA ASN A 80 -12.67 1.14 -1.70
C ASN A 80 -12.50 1.13 -0.18
N PRO A 81 -12.27 2.30 0.44
CA PRO A 81 -12.01 2.32 1.88
C PRO A 81 -13.20 1.85 2.71
N PHE A 82 -14.43 1.98 2.18
CA PHE A 82 -15.62 1.56 2.92
C PHE A 82 -15.71 0.05 3.08
N ASP A 83 -15.00 -0.71 2.24
CA ASP A 83 -14.93 -2.18 2.38
C ASP A 83 -14.05 -2.62 3.57
N GLN A 84 -13.20 -1.72 4.09
CA GLN A 84 -12.34 -2.02 5.23
C GLN A 84 -12.92 -1.59 6.57
N ILE A 85 -13.97 -0.75 6.56
CA ILE A 85 -14.55 -0.19 7.77
C ILE A 85 -15.28 -1.28 8.57
N VAL A 86 -14.97 -1.38 9.86
CA VAL A 86 -15.62 -2.32 10.78
C VAL A 86 -16.17 -1.63 12.03
N GLY A 87 -15.68 -0.44 12.38
CA GLY A 87 -16.09 0.29 13.57
C GLY A 87 -17.36 1.12 13.37
N SER A 88 -18.08 1.39 14.45
CA SER A 88 -19.25 2.26 14.43
C SER A 88 -18.87 3.75 14.46
N THR A 89 -17.67 4.04 14.96
CA THR A 89 -17.10 5.39 14.93
C THR A 89 -15.69 5.31 14.35
N VAL A 90 -15.17 6.47 13.96
CA VAL A 90 -13.79 6.57 13.47
C VAL A 90 -12.80 6.00 14.51
N GLU A 91 -12.95 6.39 15.77
CA GLU A 91 -12.01 5.91 16.79
C GLU A 91 -12.16 4.41 17.06
N GLU A 92 -13.38 3.86 16.98
CA GLU A 92 -13.58 2.42 17.11
C GLU A 92 -12.95 1.65 15.94
N ASP A 93 -13.01 2.22 14.76
CA ASP A 93 -12.40 1.60 13.59
C ASP A 93 -10.88 1.49 13.76
N ILE A 94 -10.24 2.56 14.23
CA ILE A 94 -8.81 2.54 14.51
C ILE A 94 -8.49 1.53 15.62
N ALA A 95 -9.34 1.47 16.65
CA ALA A 95 -9.14 0.59 17.79
C ALA A 95 -9.26 -0.90 17.46
N PHE A 96 -10.01 -1.23 16.42
CA PHE A 96 -10.42 -2.62 16.16
C PHE A 96 -9.24 -3.58 16.10
N GLY A 97 -8.20 -3.24 15.36
CA GLY A 97 -7.02 -4.10 15.23
C GLY A 97 -6.21 -4.22 16.52
N LEU A 98 -6.26 -3.18 17.35
CA LEU A 98 -5.49 -3.14 18.60
C LEU A 98 -6.09 -4.01 19.70
N GLU A 99 -7.39 -4.24 19.64
CA GLU A 99 -8.10 -4.94 20.71
C GLU A 99 -7.62 -6.38 20.92
N ASN A 100 -7.08 -7.00 19.90
CA ASN A 100 -6.62 -8.39 19.95
C ASN A 100 -5.12 -8.54 20.23
N LEU A 101 -4.42 -7.43 20.50
CA LEU A 101 -2.97 -7.48 20.70
C LEU A 101 -2.54 -7.63 22.17
N GLY A 102 -3.51 -7.69 23.08
CA GLY A 102 -3.19 -7.84 24.51
C GLY A 102 -2.60 -6.59 25.17
N LEU A 103 -2.76 -5.44 24.53
CA LEU A 103 -2.29 -4.17 25.09
C LEU A 103 -3.22 -3.66 26.20
N SER A 104 -2.67 -2.91 27.14
CA SER A 104 -3.49 -2.25 28.18
C SER A 104 -4.42 -1.21 27.53
N ARG A 105 -5.52 -0.90 28.21
CA ARG A 105 -6.46 0.14 27.75
C ARG A 105 -5.77 1.48 27.55
N ARG A 106 -4.82 1.81 28.41
CA ARG A 106 -4.05 3.05 28.31
C ARG A 106 -3.22 3.09 27.03
N HIS A 107 -2.52 1.99 26.74
CA HIS A 107 -1.71 1.86 25.50
C HIS A 107 -2.58 2.02 24.27
N ILE A 108 -3.73 1.35 24.24
CA ILE A 108 -4.67 1.42 23.12
C ILE A 108 -5.14 2.86 22.92
N ARG A 109 -5.56 3.52 24.00
CA ARG A 109 -6.04 4.91 23.97
C ARG A 109 -4.96 5.85 23.43
N ASP A 110 -3.71 5.69 23.89
CA ASP A 110 -2.60 6.54 23.46
C ASP A 110 -2.32 6.36 21.97
N LYS A 111 -2.35 5.12 21.48
CA LYS A 111 -2.12 4.83 20.06
C LYS A 111 -3.22 5.45 19.19
N ILE A 112 -4.48 5.31 19.63
CA ILE A 112 -5.63 5.87 18.89
C ILE A 112 -5.49 7.40 18.83
N GLU A 113 -5.21 8.04 19.95
CA GLU A 113 -5.09 9.50 20.01
C GLU A 113 -3.97 10.00 19.09
N ARG A 114 -2.82 9.33 19.12
CA ARG A 114 -1.70 9.69 18.22
C ARG A 114 -2.10 9.58 16.76
N ALA A 115 -2.78 8.50 16.39
CA ALA A 115 -3.21 8.29 15.00
C ALA A 115 -4.23 9.34 14.59
N LEU A 116 -5.20 9.65 15.45
CA LEU A 116 -6.21 10.66 15.17
C LEU A 116 -5.57 12.02 14.91
N LYS A 117 -4.58 12.38 15.70
CA LYS A 117 -3.84 13.65 15.53
C LYS A 117 -2.99 13.64 14.26
N MET A 118 -2.24 12.57 14.05
CA MET A 118 -1.31 12.46 12.92
C MET A 118 -2.04 12.53 11.58
N PHE A 119 -3.19 11.87 11.48
CA PHE A 119 -3.96 11.82 10.24
C PHE A 119 -5.07 12.86 10.18
N ASN A 120 -5.07 13.82 11.12
CA ASN A 120 -6.03 14.93 11.14
C ASN A 120 -7.48 14.44 11.17
N LEU A 121 -7.75 13.45 12.05
CA LEU A 121 -9.06 12.84 12.21
C LEU A 121 -9.68 13.14 13.59
N LEU A 122 -9.02 13.91 14.41
CA LEU A 122 -9.44 14.09 15.81
C LEU A 122 -10.85 14.65 15.92
N GLU A 123 -11.19 15.64 15.09
CA GLU A 123 -12.52 16.26 15.12
C GLU A 123 -13.63 15.31 14.64
N LYS A 124 -13.25 14.24 13.94
CA LYS A 124 -14.20 13.25 13.40
C LYS A 124 -14.17 11.95 14.20
N SER A 125 -13.52 11.93 15.37
CA SER A 125 -13.31 10.69 16.13
C SER A 125 -14.61 9.96 16.48
N SER A 126 -15.70 10.70 16.73
CA SER A 126 -17.00 10.14 17.08
C SER A 126 -17.94 9.96 15.87
N ALA A 127 -17.51 10.35 14.67
CA ALA A 127 -18.34 10.26 13.49
C ALA A 127 -18.52 8.81 13.04
N ASN A 128 -19.66 8.54 12.41
CA ASN A 128 -19.90 7.26 11.74
C ASN A 128 -19.01 7.23 10.48
N PRO A 129 -18.10 6.26 10.35
CA PRO A 129 -17.20 6.23 9.20
C PRO A 129 -17.90 6.16 7.84
N LEU A 130 -19.12 5.62 7.80
CA LEU A 130 -19.88 5.52 6.55
C LEU A 130 -20.37 6.88 6.04
N THR A 131 -20.29 7.92 6.88
CA THR A 131 -20.67 9.29 6.49
C THR A 131 -19.49 10.12 5.99
N LEU A 132 -18.28 9.58 6.02
CA LEU A 132 -17.08 10.30 5.62
C LEU A 132 -17.01 10.45 4.09
N SER A 133 -16.31 11.50 3.62
CA SER A 133 -15.94 11.59 2.22
C SER A 133 -14.99 10.44 1.87
N GLY A 134 -14.85 10.13 0.58
CA GLY A 134 -13.95 9.06 0.13
C GLY A 134 -12.51 9.29 0.60
N GLY A 135 -12.03 10.53 0.49
CA GLY A 135 -10.66 10.85 0.92
C GLY A 135 -10.45 10.68 2.41
N THR A 136 -11.41 11.15 3.22
CA THR A 136 -11.31 10.99 4.68
C THR A 136 -11.43 9.51 5.05
N ALA A 137 -12.29 8.75 4.37
CA ALA A 137 -12.40 7.31 4.60
C ALA A 137 -11.11 6.58 4.24
N GLN A 138 -10.45 6.98 3.15
CA GLN A 138 -9.16 6.39 2.75
C GLN A 138 -8.08 6.70 3.79
N LYS A 139 -8.09 7.92 4.29
CA LYS A 139 -7.19 8.35 5.36
C LYS A 139 -7.44 7.54 6.63
N LEU A 140 -8.70 7.27 6.95
CA LEU A 140 -9.06 6.40 8.09
C LEU A 140 -8.52 4.98 7.88
N ALA A 141 -8.65 4.43 6.67
CA ALA A 141 -8.12 3.10 6.37
C ALA A 141 -6.62 3.04 6.61
N VAL A 142 -5.89 4.06 6.18
CA VAL A 142 -4.44 4.14 6.42
C VAL A 142 -4.15 4.24 7.93
N ALA A 143 -4.89 5.07 8.65
CA ALA A 143 -4.70 5.26 10.10
C ALA A 143 -4.97 3.97 10.87
N SER A 144 -6.02 3.22 10.48
CA SER A 144 -6.37 1.95 11.13
C SER A 144 -5.27 0.89 10.95
N MET A 145 -4.57 0.94 9.84
CA MET A 145 -3.43 0.05 9.60
C MET A 145 -2.18 0.55 10.32
N TYR A 146 -1.97 1.87 10.33
CA TYR A 146 -0.79 2.48 10.95
C TYR A 146 -0.62 2.08 12.41
N VAL A 147 -1.71 2.01 13.18
CA VAL A 147 -1.61 1.70 14.62
C VAL A 147 -1.10 0.29 14.89
N LEU A 148 -1.17 -0.61 13.90
CA LEU A 148 -0.62 -1.96 14.00
C LEU A 148 0.88 -2.00 13.71
N GLU A 149 1.45 -0.86 13.36
CA GLU A 149 2.89 -0.66 13.14
C GLU A 149 3.50 -1.53 12.04
N PRO A 150 2.85 -1.66 10.86
CA PRO A 150 3.51 -2.38 9.77
C PRO A 150 4.71 -1.58 9.26
N GLU A 151 5.64 -2.29 8.63
CA GLU A 151 6.79 -1.63 7.99
C GLU A 151 6.48 -1.28 6.53
N VAL A 152 5.58 -2.04 5.90
CA VAL A 152 5.25 -1.90 4.48
C VAL A 152 3.75 -1.64 4.31
N PHE A 153 3.42 -0.56 3.61
CA PHE A 153 2.04 -0.19 3.28
C PHE A 153 1.81 -0.46 1.79
N LEU A 154 0.86 -1.34 1.51
CA LEU A 154 0.49 -1.74 0.16
C LEU A 154 -0.88 -1.18 -0.15
N LEU A 155 -0.96 -0.24 -1.10
CA LEU A 155 -2.22 0.41 -1.44
C LEU A 155 -2.60 0.09 -2.88
N ASP A 156 -3.78 -0.50 -3.06
CA ASP A 156 -4.23 -0.95 -4.38
C ASP A 156 -5.20 0.07 -4.96
N GLU A 157 -4.73 0.86 -5.93
CA GLU A 157 -5.52 1.90 -6.61
C GLU A 157 -6.25 2.82 -5.62
N PRO A 158 -5.53 3.43 -4.66
CA PRO A 158 -6.22 4.12 -3.57
C PRO A 158 -6.92 5.43 -3.95
N THR A 159 -6.64 5.97 -5.14
CA THR A 159 -7.28 7.22 -5.61
C THR A 159 -8.47 7.00 -6.53
N SER A 160 -8.80 5.74 -6.87
CA SER A 160 -9.80 5.45 -7.90
C SER A 160 -11.19 6.00 -7.60
N MET A 161 -11.53 6.22 -6.34
CA MET A 161 -12.86 6.69 -5.91
C MET A 161 -12.80 8.09 -5.28
N LEU A 162 -11.70 8.81 -5.47
CA LEU A 162 -11.49 10.09 -4.81
C LEU A 162 -11.61 11.27 -5.79
N ASP A 163 -12.16 12.37 -5.29
CA ASP A 163 -12.07 13.66 -5.99
C ASP A 163 -10.70 14.31 -5.68
N ASP A 164 -10.45 15.45 -6.27
CA ASP A 164 -9.14 16.13 -6.12
C ASP A 164 -8.81 16.42 -4.66
N LEU A 165 -9.80 16.84 -3.87
CA LEU A 165 -9.58 17.10 -2.45
C LEU A 165 -9.24 15.82 -1.70
N GLY A 166 -9.94 14.73 -2.02
CA GLY A 166 -9.68 13.42 -1.42
C GLY A 166 -8.28 12.93 -1.74
N VAL A 167 -7.83 13.13 -2.96
CA VAL A 167 -6.46 12.78 -3.37
C VAL A 167 -5.45 13.55 -2.52
N GLU A 168 -5.66 14.85 -2.31
CA GLU A 168 -4.75 15.64 -1.48
C GLU A 168 -4.74 15.16 -0.02
N GLU A 169 -5.91 14.82 0.52
CA GLU A 169 -5.99 14.26 1.89
C GLU A 169 -5.18 12.96 2.01
N LEU A 170 -5.31 12.07 1.01
CA LEU A 170 -4.54 10.82 1.00
C LEU A 170 -3.04 11.10 0.90
N LYS A 171 -2.64 12.03 0.04
CA LYS A 171 -1.23 12.37 -0.13
C LYS A 171 -0.62 12.89 1.17
N GLU A 172 -1.38 13.69 1.93
CA GLU A 172 -0.93 14.17 3.23
C GLU A 172 -0.64 13.01 4.19
N ALA A 173 -1.56 12.02 4.22
CA ALA A 173 -1.38 10.82 5.06
C ALA A 173 -0.14 10.04 4.65
N LEU A 174 0.05 9.84 3.34
CA LEU A 174 1.19 9.10 2.82
C LEU A 174 2.51 9.84 3.07
N SER A 175 2.48 11.16 3.01
CA SER A 175 3.65 11.99 3.32
C SER A 175 4.08 11.77 4.78
N GLU A 176 3.12 11.68 5.70
CA GLU A 176 3.43 11.40 7.11
C GLU A 176 4.10 10.03 7.27
N LEU A 177 3.58 9.01 6.57
CA LEU A 177 4.18 7.67 6.61
C LEU A 177 5.61 7.70 6.05
N LYS A 178 5.81 8.42 4.96
CA LYS A 178 7.14 8.55 4.35
C LYS A 178 8.13 9.19 5.32
N LYS A 179 7.72 10.24 6.03
CA LYS A 179 8.55 10.91 7.03
C LYS A 179 8.98 9.95 8.15
N LEU A 180 8.14 8.97 8.46
CA LEU A 180 8.43 7.96 9.49
C LEU A 180 9.33 6.83 8.97
N GLY A 181 9.73 6.87 7.71
CA GLY A 181 10.58 5.86 7.12
C GLY A 181 9.85 4.59 6.68
N LYS A 182 8.53 4.63 6.58
CA LYS A 182 7.77 3.46 6.13
C LYS A 182 8.00 3.22 4.65
N THR A 183 7.93 1.94 4.26
CA THR A 183 7.99 1.55 2.85
C THR A 183 6.57 1.56 2.30
N ILE A 184 6.37 2.22 1.17
CA ILE A 184 5.03 2.39 0.59
C ILE A 184 5.08 1.89 -0.85
N ILE A 185 4.13 1.02 -1.22
CA ILE A 185 3.99 0.54 -2.59
C ILE A 185 2.53 0.77 -3.01
N ILE A 186 2.34 1.56 -4.06
CA ILE A 186 1.02 1.96 -4.54
C ILE A 186 0.83 1.50 -5.98
N SER A 187 -0.21 0.73 -6.26
CA SER A 187 -0.62 0.51 -7.64
C SER A 187 -1.49 1.69 -8.08
N THR A 188 -1.29 2.17 -9.30
CA THR A 188 -2.04 3.33 -9.77
C THR A 188 -2.08 3.40 -11.30
N HIS A 189 -3.18 3.93 -11.84
CA HIS A 189 -3.33 4.32 -13.25
C HIS A 189 -2.87 5.77 -13.47
N GLU A 190 -2.69 6.54 -12.39
CA GLU A 190 -2.37 7.95 -12.47
C GLU A 190 -1.10 8.24 -11.69
N PRO A 191 0.05 7.73 -12.13
CA PRO A 191 1.28 7.85 -11.34
C PRO A 191 1.72 9.31 -11.11
N ARG A 192 1.36 10.22 -12.03
CA ARG A 192 1.73 11.64 -11.90
C ARG A 192 1.27 12.25 -10.58
N VAL A 193 0.14 11.76 -10.05
CA VAL A 193 -0.41 12.20 -8.77
C VAL A 193 0.62 12.07 -7.65
N PHE A 194 1.47 11.05 -7.73
CA PHE A 194 2.40 10.70 -6.65
C PHE A 194 3.86 10.99 -6.98
N PHE A 195 4.18 11.57 -8.14
CA PHE A 195 5.59 11.74 -8.55
C PHE A 195 6.42 12.51 -7.53
N GLU A 196 5.83 13.49 -6.86
CA GLU A 196 6.57 14.29 -5.87
C GLU A 196 6.92 13.49 -4.60
N LEU A 197 6.18 12.42 -4.31
CA LEU A 197 6.44 11.55 -3.15
C LEU A 197 7.26 10.32 -3.52
N ALA A 198 7.17 9.87 -4.77
CA ALA A 198 7.73 8.59 -5.19
C ALA A 198 9.26 8.62 -5.31
N THR A 199 9.89 7.50 -4.93
CA THR A 199 11.32 7.30 -5.12
C THR A 199 11.61 6.46 -6.36
N SER A 200 10.67 5.57 -6.74
CA SER A 200 10.86 4.72 -7.92
C SER A 200 9.53 4.30 -8.51
N VAL A 201 9.61 3.81 -9.75
CA VAL A 201 8.46 3.30 -10.50
C VAL A 201 8.80 1.90 -11.01
N VAL A 202 7.82 0.98 -10.86
CA VAL A 202 7.89 -0.37 -11.44
C VAL A 202 6.75 -0.46 -12.46
N HIS A 203 7.08 -0.74 -13.71
CA HIS A 203 6.08 -0.91 -14.78
C HIS A 203 5.90 -2.39 -15.05
N MET A 204 4.66 -2.86 -14.93
CA MET A 204 4.31 -4.25 -15.17
C MET A 204 3.57 -4.42 -16.49
N VAL A 205 3.95 -5.45 -17.22
CA VAL A 205 3.32 -5.83 -18.50
C VAL A 205 3.15 -7.35 -18.51
N ASP A 206 1.92 -7.79 -18.73
CA ASP A 206 1.61 -9.22 -18.90
C ASP A 206 2.22 -10.12 -17.82
N GLY A 207 2.14 -9.68 -16.57
CA GLY A 207 2.61 -10.48 -15.44
C GLY A 207 4.10 -10.40 -15.16
N GLY A 208 4.82 -9.57 -15.88
CA GLY A 208 6.26 -9.39 -15.67
C GLY A 208 6.62 -7.94 -15.39
N VAL A 209 7.85 -7.72 -14.95
CA VAL A 209 8.39 -6.37 -14.75
C VAL A 209 9.10 -5.94 -16.04
N ASP A 210 8.58 -4.89 -16.65
CA ASP A 210 9.11 -4.31 -17.88
C ASP A 210 10.14 -3.21 -17.60
N PHE A 211 9.99 -2.53 -16.48
CA PHE A 211 10.86 -1.42 -16.10
C PHE A 211 10.85 -1.27 -14.57
N HIS A 212 12.02 -0.95 -14.03
CA HIS A 212 12.14 -0.54 -12.62
C HIS A 212 13.25 0.51 -12.55
N GLY A 213 12.92 1.70 -12.09
CA GLY A 213 13.89 2.78 -12.02
C GLY A 213 13.34 4.01 -11.32
N SER A 214 14.10 5.09 -11.37
CA SER A 214 13.69 6.36 -10.77
C SER A 214 12.49 6.96 -11.49
N VAL A 215 11.81 7.89 -10.82
CA VAL A 215 10.70 8.63 -11.44
C VAL A 215 11.17 9.36 -12.70
N ASN A 216 12.34 10.01 -12.64
CA ASN A 216 12.87 10.72 -13.81
C ASN A 216 13.13 9.78 -14.98
N ALA A 217 13.75 8.62 -14.71
CA ALA A 217 14.00 7.63 -15.77
C ALA A 217 12.70 7.10 -16.39
N PHE A 218 11.67 6.94 -15.56
CA PHE A 218 10.35 6.52 -16.05
C PHE A 218 9.74 7.59 -16.97
N ILE A 219 9.82 8.84 -16.56
CA ILE A 219 9.29 9.97 -17.37
C ILE A 219 10.02 10.03 -18.71
N GLU A 220 11.35 9.96 -18.70
CA GLU A 220 12.16 10.00 -19.92
C GLU A 220 11.80 8.86 -20.87
N ARG A 221 11.59 7.67 -20.34
CA ARG A 221 11.18 6.51 -21.12
C ARG A 221 9.84 6.75 -21.82
N GLN A 222 8.89 7.37 -21.14
CA GLN A 222 7.58 7.66 -21.74
C GLN A 222 7.66 8.66 -22.87
N PHE A 223 8.57 9.62 -22.83
CA PHE A 223 8.81 10.55 -23.94
C PHE A 223 9.47 9.90 -25.13
N UNK A 224 10.21 9.08 -24.73
CA UNK A 224 10.81 8.41 -25.66
C UNK A 224 9.98 7.64 -26.46
N ASP A 225 9.06 7.02 -26.10
CA ASP A 225 8.08 6.17 -26.76
C ASP A 225 7.10 6.97 -27.64
N VAL A 226 6.98 8.25 -27.44
CA VAL A 226 6.06 9.10 -28.21
C VAL A 226 6.70 9.62 -29.51
N GLU A 227 8.01 9.54 -29.65
CA GLU A 227 8.71 10.05 -30.83
C GLU A 227 8.95 8.98 -31.93
N LEU A 228 8.41 7.75 -31.74
CA LEU A 228 8.47 6.66 -32.73
C LEU A 228 7.09 6.40 -33.35
#